data_ab1cf349cfa75a32c672fbcf1aa2563d
#
_entry.id   ab1cf349cfa75a32c672fbcf1aa2563d
#
_cell.length_a   1.000
_cell.length_b   1.000
_cell.length_c   1.000
_cell.angle_alpha   90.00
_cell.angle_beta   90.00
_cell.angle_gamma   90.00
#
_symmetry.space_group_name_H-M   'P 1'
#
loop_
_entity.id
_entity.type
_entity.pdbx_description
1 polymer ?
#
loop_
_entity_poly.entity_id
_entity_poly.type
_entity_poly.pdbx_seq_one_letter_code
_entity_poly.pdbx_strand_id
1 'polypeptide(L)'
;EVEDLITGHELVIESAVIGVKDDEFGQTLKAFVVLTAGAELDEGDVKAHVKANLASYKAPKEVVFLDALPRNATGKVLKRSLA
;
A
#
# COMPACT_ATOMS: atom_id res chain seq x y z
N GLU A 1 9.89 4.41 -0.83
CA GLU A 1 9.85 4.45 -2.31
C GLU A 1 8.50 3.98 -2.85
N VAL A 2 8.10 2.74 -2.56
CA VAL A 2 6.79 2.22 -3.01
C VAL A 2 5.65 2.97 -2.34
N GLU A 3 5.76 3.21 -1.04
CA GLU A 3 4.74 3.91 -0.27
C GLU A 3 4.54 5.33 -0.78
N ASP A 4 5.63 6.04 -1.04
CA ASP A 4 5.58 7.41 -1.56
C ASP A 4 4.93 7.45 -2.94
N LEU A 5 5.24 6.47 -3.78
CA LEU A 5 4.67 6.38 -5.12
C LEU A 5 3.17 6.15 -5.07
N ILE A 6 2.71 5.25 -4.22
CA ILE A 6 1.28 4.96 -4.07
C ILE A 6 0.55 6.18 -3.52
N THR A 7 1.10 6.81 -2.48
CA THR A 7 0.51 8.01 -1.88
C THR A 7 0.44 9.17 -2.87
N GLY A 8 1.37 9.20 -3.82
CA GLY A 8 1.38 10.22 -4.88
C GLY A 8 0.27 10.07 -5.93
N HIS A 9 -0.45 8.95 -5.93
CA HIS A 9 -1.57 8.77 -6.86
C HIS A 9 -2.72 9.69 -6.44
N GLU A 10 -3.34 10.37 -7.42
CA GLU A 10 -4.36 11.38 -7.15
C GLU A 10 -5.60 10.86 -6.42
N LEU A 11 -5.89 9.56 -6.54
CA LEU A 11 -7.05 8.93 -5.89
C LEU A 11 -6.71 8.35 -4.51
N VAL A 12 -5.47 8.46 -4.06
CA VAL A 12 -5.01 7.92 -2.78
C VAL A 12 -4.79 9.03 -1.76
N ILE A 13 -5.43 8.91 -0.60
CA ILE A 13 -5.24 9.86 0.50
C ILE A 13 -3.97 9.50 1.27
N GLU A 14 -3.81 8.21 1.61
CA GLU A 14 -2.66 7.73 2.35
C GLU A 14 -2.44 6.26 2.06
N SER A 15 -1.24 5.79 2.35
CA SER A 15 -0.89 4.38 2.18
C SER A 15 0.15 3.96 3.21
N ALA A 16 0.24 2.66 3.45
CA ALA A 16 1.28 2.06 4.27
C ALA A 16 1.70 0.75 3.63
N VAL A 17 2.99 0.51 3.54
CA VAL A 17 3.53 -0.72 2.94
C VAL A 17 4.35 -1.45 3.99
N ILE A 18 4.08 -2.74 4.18
CA ILE A 18 4.83 -3.59 5.12
C ILE A 18 5.42 -4.77 4.39
N GLY A 19 6.50 -5.34 4.95
CA GLY A 19 7.04 -6.60 4.49
C GLY A 19 6.35 -7.75 5.21
N VAL A 20 5.97 -8.80 4.46
CA VAL A 20 5.39 -10.00 5.04
C VAL A 20 6.18 -11.22 4.58
N LYS A 21 6.25 -12.25 5.42
CA LYS A 21 6.93 -13.49 5.07
C LYS A 21 6.17 -14.20 3.97
N ASP A 22 6.93 -14.79 3.05
CA ASP A 22 6.39 -15.57 1.95
C ASP A 22 7.24 -16.82 1.81
N ASP A 23 6.60 -17.98 1.79
CA ASP A 23 7.31 -19.28 1.74
C ASP A 23 8.08 -19.47 0.43
N GLU A 24 7.61 -18.84 -0.63
CA GLU A 24 8.21 -18.99 -1.96
C GLU A 24 9.31 -17.96 -2.23
N PHE A 25 9.08 -16.70 -1.85
CA PHE A 25 10.00 -15.60 -2.17
C PHE A 25 10.77 -15.06 -0.96
N GLY A 26 10.55 -15.62 0.23
CA GLY A 26 11.17 -15.17 1.46
C GLY A 26 10.44 -13.98 2.07
N GLN A 27 10.24 -12.92 1.31
CA GLN A 27 9.51 -11.74 1.77
C GLN A 27 8.83 -11.05 0.58
N THR A 28 7.60 -10.60 0.80
CA THR A 28 6.85 -9.83 -0.19
C THR A 28 6.31 -8.57 0.48
N LEU A 29 5.79 -7.65 -0.33
CA LEU A 29 5.19 -6.41 0.18
C LEU A 29 3.68 -6.53 0.22
N LYS A 30 3.08 -5.96 1.25
CA LYS A 30 1.64 -5.83 1.38
C LYS A 30 1.33 -4.35 1.58
N ALA A 31 0.49 -3.80 0.71
CA ALA A 31 0.12 -2.39 0.74
C ALA A 31 -1.28 -2.21 1.31
N PHE A 32 -1.42 -1.22 2.19
CA PHE A 32 -2.71 -0.79 2.70
C PHE A 32 -2.98 0.60 2.16
N VAL A 33 -4.12 0.79 1.51
CA VAL A 33 -4.42 2.02 0.78
C VAL A 33 -5.75 2.60 1.24
N VAL A 34 -5.75 3.91 1.49
CA VAL A 34 -6.98 4.67 1.78
C VAL A 34 -7.25 5.57 0.58
N LEU A 35 -8.42 5.40 -0.03
CA LEU A 35 -8.80 6.15 -1.22
C LEU A 35 -9.58 7.42 -0.86
N THR A 36 -9.56 8.39 -1.76
CA THR A 36 -10.43 9.57 -1.64
C THR A 36 -11.89 9.14 -1.74
N ALA A 37 -12.79 9.92 -1.14
CA ALA A 37 -14.21 9.59 -1.14
C ALA A 37 -14.73 9.47 -2.59
N GLY A 38 -15.44 8.37 -2.87
CA GLY A 38 -15.99 8.12 -4.19
C GLY A 38 -15.01 7.60 -5.22
N ALA A 39 -13.73 7.44 -4.88
CA ALA A 39 -12.74 6.92 -5.81
C ALA A 39 -12.92 5.42 -6.04
N GLU A 40 -12.71 5.00 -7.27
CA GLU A 40 -12.73 3.58 -7.64
C GLU A 40 -11.33 3.20 -8.14
N LEU A 41 -10.67 2.30 -7.42
CA LEU A 41 -9.35 1.85 -7.75
C LEU A 41 -9.21 0.43 -7.21
N ASP A 42 -8.83 -0.53 -8.03
CA ASP A 42 -8.70 -1.90 -7.57
C ASP A 42 -7.23 -2.28 -7.31
N GLU A 43 -7.03 -3.49 -6.81
CA GLU A 43 -5.69 -4.00 -6.50
C GLU A 43 -4.79 -4.00 -7.74
N GLY A 44 -5.34 -4.39 -8.88
CA GLY A 44 -4.60 -4.41 -10.14
C GLY A 44 -4.14 -3.01 -10.56
N ASP A 45 -4.97 -2.00 -10.34
CA ASP A 45 -4.63 -0.62 -10.67
C ASP A 45 -3.45 -0.13 -9.84
N VAL A 46 -3.43 -0.43 -8.54
CA VAL A 46 -2.33 -0.04 -7.65
C VAL A 46 -1.05 -0.74 -8.07
N LYS A 47 -1.11 -2.04 -8.34
CA LYS A 47 0.05 -2.81 -8.78
C LYS A 47 0.59 -2.29 -10.12
N ALA A 48 -0.30 -1.98 -11.07
CA ALA A 48 0.09 -1.44 -12.36
C ALA A 48 0.78 -0.08 -12.22
N HIS A 49 0.29 0.77 -11.31
CA HIS A 49 0.89 2.07 -11.05
C HIS A 49 2.33 1.92 -10.55
N VAL A 50 2.57 0.98 -9.62
CA VAL A 50 3.91 0.72 -9.11
C VAL A 50 4.80 0.15 -10.22
N LYS A 51 4.32 -0.82 -10.98
CA LYS A 51 5.09 -1.44 -12.08
C LYS A 51 5.46 -0.44 -13.17
N ALA A 52 4.60 0.54 -13.43
CA ALA A 52 4.86 1.54 -14.46
C ALA A 52 5.97 2.53 -14.06
N ASN A 53 6.21 2.70 -12.77
CA ASN A 53 7.15 3.71 -12.26
C ASN A 53 8.36 3.13 -11.54
N LEU A 54 8.30 1.85 -11.15
CA LEU A 54 9.39 1.15 -10.46
C LEU A 54 9.56 -0.23 -11.09
N ALA A 55 10.60 -0.94 -10.66
CA ALA A 55 10.82 -2.31 -11.13
C ALA A 55 9.65 -3.20 -10.67
N SER A 56 9.26 -4.16 -11.52
CA SER A 56 8.09 -5.01 -11.25
C SER A 56 8.21 -5.81 -9.94
N TYR A 57 9.43 -6.18 -9.53
CA TYR A 57 9.62 -6.90 -8.27
C TYR A 57 9.32 -6.05 -7.03
N LYS A 58 9.19 -4.73 -7.20
CA LYS A 58 8.84 -3.82 -6.09
C LYS A 58 7.34 -3.66 -5.93
N ALA A 59 6.54 -4.19 -6.85
CA ALA A 59 5.09 -4.11 -6.72
C ALA A 59 4.61 -4.96 -5.54
N PRO A 60 3.67 -4.46 -4.73
CA PRO A 60 3.14 -5.26 -3.63
C PRO A 60 2.42 -6.49 -4.17
N LYS A 61 2.58 -7.62 -3.49
CA LYS A 61 1.89 -8.85 -3.86
C LYS A 61 0.41 -8.78 -3.50
N GLU A 62 0.11 -8.05 -2.42
CA GLU A 62 -1.26 -7.91 -1.93
C GLU A 62 -1.55 -6.43 -1.67
N VAL A 63 -2.76 -6.00 -2.00
CA VAL A 63 -3.23 -4.64 -1.72
C VAL A 63 -4.55 -4.74 -0.99
N VAL A 64 -4.65 -4.07 0.17
CA VAL A 64 -5.87 -4.03 0.98
C VAL A 64 -6.34 -2.59 1.07
N PHE A 65 -7.62 -2.37 0.79
CA PHE A 65 -8.22 -1.04 0.88
C PHE A 65 -8.90 -0.88 2.23
N LEU A 66 -8.60 0.23 2.92
CA LEU A 66 -9.14 0.54 4.24
C LEU A 66 -9.78 1.91 4.22
N ASP A 67 -10.71 2.14 5.15
CA ASP A 67 -11.31 3.47 5.33
C ASP A 67 -10.35 4.42 6.01
N ALA A 68 -9.47 3.89 6.86
CA ALA A 68 -8.46 4.68 7.56
C ALA A 68 -7.34 3.74 8.02
N LEU A 69 -6.13 4.30 8.16
CA LEU A 69 -5.00 3.56 8.71
C LEU A 69 -5.00 3.68 10.24
N PRO A 70 -4.55 2.63 10.96
CA PRO A 70 -4.43 2.72 12.42
C PRO A 70 -3.35 3.74 12.80
N ARG A 71 -3.67 4.60 13.75
CA ARG A 71 -2.75 5.65 14.22
C ARG A 71 -2.70 5.68 15.73
N ASN A 72 -1.56 6.12 16.27
CA ASN A 72 -1.43 6.34 17.72
C ASN A 72 -1.94 7.73 18.09
N ALA A 73 -1.83 8.09 19.37
CA ALA A 73 -2.30 9.38 19.88
C ALA A 73 -1.60 10.58 19.25
N THR A 74 -0.39 10.39 18.71
CA THR A 74 0.35 11.46 18.03
C THR A 74 0.07 11.54 16.53
N GLY A 75 -0.84 10.70 16.02
CA GLY A 75 -1.21 10.68 14.61
C GLY A 75 -0.28 9.84 13.71
N LYS A 76 0.70 9.15 14.29
CA LYS A 76 1.62 8.33 13.53
C LYS A 76 0.99 6.98 13.16
N VAL A 77 1.15 6.56 11.90
CA VAL A 77 0.62 5.27 11.44
C VAL A 77 1.32 4.11 12.17
N LEU A 78 0.51 3.17 12.68
CA LEU A 78 1.00 2.00 13.41
C LEU A 78 1.11 0.80 12.47
N LYS A 79 2.23 0.70 11.75
CA LYS A 79 2.42 -0.38 10.76
C LYS A 79 2.33 -1.77 11.40
N ARG A 80 2.75 -1.93 12.64
CA ARG A 80 2.66 -3.21 13.35
C ARG A 80 1.23 -3.69 13.54
N SER A 81 0.26 -2.78 13.55
CA SER A 81 -1.16 -3.14 13.67
C SER A 81 -1.75 -3.62 12.35
N LEU A 82 -1.03 -3.47 11.25
CA LEU A 82 -1.45 -3.89 9.92
C LEU A 82 -1.01 -5.33 9.60
N ALA A 83 -0.05 -5.83 10.33
CA ALA A 83 0.52 -7.15 10.07
C ALA A 83 -0.43 -8.30 10.43
#